data_10119cebe2f343a881b02fb5ed93c007
#
_entry.id   10119cebe2f343a881b02fb5ed93c007
#
_cell.length_a   1.000
_cell.length_b   1.000
_cell.length_c   1.000
_cell.angle_alpha   90.00
_cell.angle_beta   90.00
_cell.angle_gamma   90.00
#
_symmetry.space_group_name_H-M   'P 1'
#
loop_
_entity.id
_entity.type
_entity.pdbx_description
1 polymer ?
#
loop_
_entity_poly.entity_id
_entity_poly.type
_entity_poly.pdbx_seq_one_letter_code
_entity_poly.pdbx_strand_id
1 'polypeptide(L)'
;MKKLHYFILFIFCTVTCLAQQQNIPVPKPHQLKWHEAELGAVFHYDLHVFDGIRYEQGNNRINPIEDYNIFNPTKLNTDQWVQAAKAAGCKFAVLTTSHETGFCLWQSDVNPYCLKAVKWRDGKGDIVRDFVNSCRKYGVQPGIYVGVRWNALLGIHNFKAEGEGEFAVNRQTWYKRLCERMVTELCTRYGDLYMIWFDGGADDPRSDGPDVEPIVNKYQPNCLFYHNIDRADFRWGGSETGTV
;
A
#
# COMPACT_ATOMS: atom_id res chain seq x y z
N MET A 1 20.14 -64.95 10.20
CA MET A 1 20.65 -63.64 10.58
C MET A 1 20.66 -62.64 9.39
N LYS A 2 21.09 -62.97 8.18
CA LYS A 2 21.12 -62.02 7.03
C LYS A 2 19.74 -61.47 6.63
N LYS A 3 18.64 -62.25 6.68
CA LYS A 3 17.29 -61.81 6.35
C LYS A 3 16.72 -60.77 7.33
N LEU A 4 17.12 -60.83 8.60
CA LEU A 4 16.67 -59.86 9.61
C LEU A 4 17.31 -58.47 9.41
N HIS A 5 18.56 -58.44 8.95
CA HIS A 5 19.24 -57.16 8.66
C HIS A 5 18.64 -56.42 7.47
N TYR A 6 18.16 -57.09 6.43
CA TYR A 6 17.48 -56.46 5.32
C TYR A 6 16.10 -55.91 5.70
N PHE A 7 15.39 -56.56 6.59
CA PHE A 7 14.10 -56.10 7.08
C PHE A 7 14.23 -54.83 7.92
N ILE A 8 15.23 -54.76 8.80
CA ILE A 8 15.53 -53.58 9.62
C ILE A 8 16.00 -52.43 8.74
N LEU A 9 16.81 -52.65 7.72
CA LEU A 9 17.27 -51.63 6.78
C LEU A 9 16.10 -51.05 5.96
N PHE A 10 15.13 -51.90 5.57
CA PHE A 10 13.96 -51.49 4.81
C PHE A 10 13.01 -50.61 5.66
N ILE A 11 12.80 -50.94 6.93
CA ILE A 11 12.03 -50.13 7.89
C ILE A 11 12.70 -48.78 8.14
N PHE A 12 14.04 -48.77 8.23
CA PHE A 12 14.77 -47.51 8.43
C PHE A 12 14.70 -46.59 7.21
N CYS A 13 14.77 -47.11 6.00
CA CYS A 13 14.56 -46.32 4.77
C CYS A 13 13.13 -45.78 4.63
N THR A 14 12.10 -46.53 5.04
CA THR A 14 10.72 -46.06 4.97
C THR A 14 10.41 -45.00 6.01
N VAL A 15 11.00 -45.06 7.20
CA VAL A 15 10.84 -44.07 8.26
C VAL A 15 11.54 -42.75 7.88
N THR A 16 12.70 -42.79 7.23
CA THR A 16 13.39 -41.60 6.76
C THR A 16 12.67 -40.90 5.60
N CYS A 17 11.96 -41.62 4.73
CA CYS A 17 11.12 -41.04 3.68
C CYS A 17 9.86 -40.34 4.23
N LEU A 18 9.33 -40.77 5.37
CA LEU A 18 8.16 -40.12 6.00
C LEU A 18 8.52 -38.87 6.81
N ALA A 19 9.80 -38.68 7.15
CA ALA A 19 10.25 -37.54 7.96
C ALA A 19 10.51 -36.27 7.17
N GLN A 20 10.33 -36.24 5.85
CA GLN A 20 10.56 -35.10 4.97
C GLN A 20 9.27 -34.51 4.36
N GLN A 21 8.16 -34.56 5.05
CA GLN A 21 7.06 -33.62 4.75
C GLN A 21 7.46 -32.24 5.26
N GLN A 22 8.32 -31.56 4.51
CA GLN A 22 8.47 -30.13 4.67
C GLN A 22 7.09 -29.51 4.47
N ASN A 23 6.61 -28.78 5.46
CA ASN A 23 5.44 -27.92 5.32
C ASN A 23 5.78 -26.86 4.26
N ILE A 24 5.56 -27.19 2.99
CA ILE A 24 5.70 -26.23 1.90
C ILE A 24 4.58 -25.20 2.09
N PRO A 25 4.89 -23.92 2.29
CA PRO A 25 3.87 -22.91 2.44
C PRO A 25 2.93 -22.91 1.23
N VAL A 26 1.64 -23.11 1.47
CA VAL A 26 0.63 -23.08 0.41
C VAL A 26 0.12 -21.62 0.29
N PRO A 27 0.08 -21.06 -0.93
CA PRO A 27 -0.45 -19.73 -1.14
C PRO A 27 -1.91 -19.61 -0.66
N LYS A 28 -2.25 -18.49 -0.04
CA LYS A 28 -3.63 -18.18 0.31
C LYS A 28 -4.46 -17.90 -0.95
N PRO A 29 -5.80 -18.04 -0.91
CA PRO A 29 -6.65 -17.83 -2.10
C PRO A 29 -6.47 -16.45 -2.77
N HIS A 30 -6.26 -15.37 -1.99
CA HIS A 30 -6.03 -14.03 -2.54
C HIS A 30 -4.65 -13.88 -3.20
N GLN A 31 -3.64 -14.63 -2.72
CA GLN A 31 -2.31 -14.69 -3.36
C GLN A 31 -2.36 -15.44 -4.70
N LEU A 32 -3.16 -16.51 -4.79
CA LEU A 32 -3.38 -17.22 -6.07
C LEU A 32 -4.08 -16.29 -7.08
N LYS A 33 -5.13 -15.57 -6.66
CA LYS A 33 -5.82 -14.59 -7.52
C LYS A 33 -4.88 -13.48 -8.00
N TRP A 34 -3.94 -13.04 -7.19
CA TRP A 34 -2.94 -12.07 -7.59
C TRP A 34 -1.98 -12.65 -8.65
N HIS A 35 -1.53 -13.87 -8.45
CA HIS A 35 -0.68 -14.56 -9.43
C HIS A 35 -1.40 -14.74 -10.77
N GLU A 36 -2.68 -15.14 -10.74
CA GLU A 36 -3.51 -15.32 -11.94
C GLU A 36 -3.89 -13.99 -12.62
N ALA A 37 -3.82 -12.88 -11.92
CA ALA A 37 -4.13 -11.56 -12.46
C ALA A 37 -3.07 -11.07 -13.46
N GLU A 38 -1.80 -11.48 -13.28
CA GLU A 38 -0.64 -11.23 -14.14
C GLU A 38 -0.33 -9.74 -14.40
N LEU A 39 -1.33 -8.91 -14.70
CA LEU A 39 -1.15 -7.51 -15.08
C LEU A 39 -2.04 -6.59 -14.23
N GLY A 40 -1.42 -5.57 -13.66
CA GLY A 40 -2.08 -4.47 -12.95
C GLY A 40 -1.57 -3.11 -13.41
N ALA A 41 -2.34 -2.07 -13.12
CA ALA A 41 -1.95 -0.68 -13.36
C ALA A 41 -1.76 0.08 -12.05
N VAL A 42 -0.80 1.00 -12.01
CA VAL A 42 -0.64 1.95 -10.90
C VAL A 42 -0.92 3.35 -11.43
N PHE A 43 -1.81 4.06 -10.73
CA PHE A 43 -2.13 5.45 -11.00
C PHE A 43 -1.53 6.31 -9.90
N HIS A 44 -0.52 7.10 -10.27
CA HIS A 44 0.07 8.08 -9.38
C HIS A 44 -0.61 9.43 -9.57
N TYR A 45 -1.17 9.99 -8.49
CA TYR A 45 -1.81 11.29 -8.49
C TYR A 45 -1.57 11.99 -7.14
N ASP A 46 -1.04 13.21 -7.15
CA ASP A 46 -0.65 13.94 -5.95
C ASP A 46 -0.63 15.45 -6.23
N LEU A 47 -0.39 16.28 -5.24
CA LEU A 47 -0.24 17.73 -5.36
C LEU A 47 0.82 18.16 -6.37
N HIS A 48 1.91 17.41 -6.49
CA HIS A 48 3.00 17.69 -7.45
C HIS A 48 2.56 17.68 -8.91
N VAL A 49 1.40 17.13 -9.24
CA VAL A 49 0.83 17.24 -10.59
C VAL A 49 0.46 18.69 -10.95
N PHE A 50 0.31 19.56 -9.94
CA PHE A 50 -0.21 20.92 -10.09
C PHE A 50 0.80 22.02 -9.74
N ASP A 51 1.99 21.70 -9.22
CA ASP A 51 2.97 22.71 -8.80
C ASP A 51 3.75 23.34 -9.96
N GLY A 52 3.69 22.76 -11.15
CA GLY A 52 4.39 23.25 -12.33
C GLY A 52 5.91 23.05 -12.28
N ILE A 53 6.41 22.34 -11.28
CA ILE A 53 7.83 22.06 -11.06
C ILE A 53 8.14 20.65 -11.55
N ARG A 54 9.35 20.47 -12.10
CA ARG A 54 9.81 19.13 -12.43
C ARG A 54 9.92 18.29 -11.15
N TYR A 55 9.29 17.12 -11.14
CA TYR A 55 9.39 16.20 -10.04
C TYR A 55 10.83 15.73 -9.82
N GLU A 56 11.35 15.96 -8.62
CA GLU A 56 12.64 15.47 -8.15
C GLU A 56 12.46 14.84 -6.77
N GLN A 57 12.52 13.53 -6.70
CA GLN A 57 12.14 12.74 -5.52
C GLN A 57 12.86 13.22 -4.25
N GLY A 58 14.19 13.45 -4.31
CA GLY A 58 14.95 13.90 -3.15
C GLY A 58 14.49 15.26 -2.61
N ASN A 59 14.09 16.16 -3.51
CA ASN A 59 13.60 17.48 -3.14
C ASN A 59 12.16 17.43 -2.63
N ASN A 60 11.30 16.63 -3.27
CA ASN A 60 9.89 16.51 -2.95
C ASN A 60 9.64 15.88 -1.58
N ARG A 61 10.55 15.03 -1.12
CA ARG A 61 10.50 14.39 0.20
C ARG A 61 10.71 15.32 1.37
N ILE A 62 11.33 16.50 1.14
CA ILE A 62 11.71 17.43 2.20
C ILE A 62 11.05 18.80 2.08
N ASN A 63 10.47 19.12 0.92
CA ASN A 63 9.82 20.40 0.69
C ASN A 63 8.30 20.22 0.59
N PRO A 64 7.54 20.62 1.62
CA PRO A 64 6.08 20.54 1.59
C PRO A 64 5.48 21.54 0.60
N ILE A 65 4.37 21.17 -0.01
CA ILE A 65 3.54 22.10 -0.79
C ILE A 65 2.59 22.78 0.19
N GLU A 66 2.86 24.06 0.49
CA GLU A 66 2.09 24.84 1.46
C GLU A 66 0.72 25.25 0.93
N ASP A 67 0.66 25.72 -0.33
CA ASP A 67 -0.61 26.07 -0.97
C ASP A 67 -1.26 24.83 -1.62
N TYR A 68 -2.00 24.08 -0.83
CA TYR A 68 -2.75 22.91 -1.33
C TYR A 68 -3.93 23.29 -2.25
N ASN A 69 -4.31 24.58 -2.36
CA ASN A 69 -5.33 25.03 -3.31
C ASN A 69 -4.85 25.08 -4.77
N ILE A 70 -3.56 24.81 -5.03
CA ILE A 70 -3.10 24.50 -6.39
C ILE A 70 -3.78 23.23 -6.92
N PHE A 71 -4.29 22.35 -6.04
CA PHE A 71 -5.01 21.15 -6.43
C PHE A 71 -6.34 21.49 -7.10
N ASN A 72 -6.37 21.50 -8.42
CA ASN A 72 -7.56 21.87 -9.20
C ASN A 72 -7.68 21.05 -10.49
N PRO A 73 -7.97 19.74 -10.41
CA PRO A 73 -8.13 18.91 -11.59
C PRO A 73 -9.45 19.21 -12.33
N THR A 74 -9.36 19.96 -13.43
CA THR A 74 -10.54 20.36 -14.22
C THR A 74 -11.07 19.26 -15.14
N LYS A 75 -10.27 18.24 -15.43
CA LYS A 75 -10.60 17.14 -16.37
C LYS A 75 -10.46 15.75 -15.76
N LEU A 76 -10.52 15.65 -14.42
CA LEU A 76 -10.43 14.36 -13.74
C LEU A 76 -11.57 13.44 -14.19
N ASN A 77 -11.20 12.25 -14.64
CA ASN A 77 -12.14 11.21 -15.05
C ASN A 77 -11.55 9.82 -14.72
N THR A 78 -11.89 9.30 -13.54
CA THR A 78 -11.42 7.99 -13.09
C THR A 78 -12.01 6.83 -13.91
N ASP A 79 -13.17 7.01 -14.53
CA ASP A 79 -13.73 6.04 -15.47
C ASP A 79 -12.80 5.83 -16.66
N GLN A 80 -12.28 6.93 -17.22
CA GLN A 80 -11.34 6.87 -18.35
C GLN A 80 -10.03 6.17 -17.95
N TRP A 81 -9.52 6.43 -16.74
CA TRP A 81 -8.31 5.75 -16.25
C TRP A 81 -8.51 4.23 -16.19
N VAL A 82 -9.60 3.80 -15.55
CA VAL A 82 -9.88 2.38 -15.36
C VAL A 82 -10.21 1.67 -16.66
N GLN A 83 -10.91 2.34 -17.58
CA GLN A 83 -11.16 1.80 -18.93
C GLN A 83 -9.86 1.60 -19.71
N ALA A 84 -8.91 2.53 -19.62
CA ALA A 84 -7.60 2.40 -20.26
C ALA A 84 -6.81 1.22 -19.69
N ALA A 85 -6.78 1.06 -18.34
CA ALA A 85 -6.16 -0.07 -17.70
C ALA A 85 -6.81 -1.41 -18.12
N LYS A 86 -8.14 -1.47 -18.15
CA LYS A 86 -8.88 -2.64 -18.62
C LYS A 86 -8.58 -2.99 -20.08
N ALA A 87 -8.54 -1.98 -20.94
CA ALA A 87 -8.20 -2.18 -22.35
C ALA A 87 -6.77 -2.71 -22.56
N ALA A 88 -5.84 -2.34 -21.66
CA ALA A 88 -4.49 -2.89 -21.62
C ALA A 88 -4.43 -4.33 -21.06
N GLY A 89 -5.54 -4.88 -20.57
CA GLY A 89 -5.61 -6.24 -20.02
C GLY A 89 -5.46 -6.32 -18.49
N CYS A 90 -5.33 -5.19 -17.79
CA CYS A 90 -5.18 -5.18 -16.34
C CYS A 90 -6.40 -5.76 -15.63
N LYS A 91 -6.16 -6.61 -14.63
CA LYS A 91 -7.19 -7.22 -13.78
C LYS A 91 -7.41 -6.45 -12.49
N PHE A 92 -6.41 -5.71 -12.06
CA PHE A 92 -6.48 -4.82 -10.90
C PHE A 92 -5.81 -3.47 -11.23
N ALA A 93 -6.14 -2.47 -10.44
CA ALA A 93 -5.51 -1.16 -10.53
C ALA A 93 -5.30 -0.59 -9.13
N VAL A 94 -4.21 0.12 -8.93
CA VAL A 94 -3.80 0.71 -7.64
C VAL A 94 -3.74 2.22 -7.79
N LEU A 95 -4.39 2.95 -6.88
CA LEU A 95 -4.29 4.40 -6.79
C LEU A 95 -3.37 4.80 -5.64
N THR A 96 -2.44 5.73 -5.85
CA THR A 96 -1.76 6.41 -4.74
C THR A 96 -2.78 7.28 -4.01
N THR A 97 -3.17 6.90 -2.79
CA THR A 97 -4.14 7.67 -1.99
C THR A 97 -3.47 8.78 -1.20
N SER A 98 -2.22 8.58 -0.83
CA SER A 98 -1.28 9.58 -0.31
C SER A 98 0.13 9.18 -0.71
N HIS A 99 1.01 10.15 -0.93
CA HIS A 99 2.40 9.92 -1.30
C HIS A 99 3.34 10.75 -0.42
N GLU A 100 4.54 11.07 -0.88
CA GLU A 100 5.59 11.78 -0.14
C GLU A 100 5.19 13.18 0.36
N THR A 101 4.23 13.84 -0.29
CA THR A 101 3.68 15.12 0.18
C THR A 101 2.96 14.99 1.52
N GLY A 102 2.39 13.83 1.81
CA GLY A 102 1.47 13.61 2.93
C GLY A 102 0.03 14.05 2.66
N PHE A 103 -0.27 14.56 1.44
CA PHE A 103 -1.62 14.98 1.06
C PHE A 103 -2.52 13.78 0.80
N CYS A 104 -3.75 13.83 1.33
CA CYS A 104 -4.72 12.74 1.23
C CYS A 104 -5.75 13.00 0.13
N LEU A 105 -5.88 12.09 -0.83
CA LEU A 105 -6.84 12.17 -1.93
C LEU A 105 -8.27 11.73 -1.55
N TRP A 106 -8.61 11.77 -0.27
CA TRP A 106 -9.94 11.43 0.26
C TRP A 106 -10.40 12.42 1.34
N GLN A 107 -11.62 12.25 1.80
CA GLN A 107 -12.22 13.04 2.87
C GLN A 107 -11.75 12.54 4.25
N SER A 108 -10.49 12.80 4.60
CA SER A 108 -9.95 12.36 5.89
C SER A 108 -10.54 13.14 7.06
N ASP A 109 -10.88 12.45 8.15
CA ASP A 109 -11.29 13.06 9.41
C ASP A 109 -10.11 13.22 10.38
N VAL A 110 -8.95 12.61 10.03
CA VAL A 110 -7.79 12.57 10.93
C VAL A 110 -6.60 13.36 10.39
N ASN A 111 -6.49 13.52 9.07
CA ASN A 111 -5.46 14.32 8.43
C ASN A 111 -6.11 15.57 7.80
N PRO A 112 -5.86 16.79 8.33
CA PRO A 112 -6.42 18.01 7.76
C PRO A 112 -5.82 18.36 6.38
N TYR A 113 -4.64 17.83 6.05
CA TYR A 113 -4.00 18.01 4.74
C TYR A 113 -4.61 17.02 3.73
N CYS A 114 -5.82 17.32 3.29
CA CYS A 114 -6.64 16.45 2.45
C CYS A 114 -7.63 17.24 1.59
N LEU A 115 -8.40 16.52 0.77
CA LEU A 115 -9.38 17.12 -0.14
C LEU A 115 -10.48 17.95 0.54
N LYS A 116 -10.70 17.83 1.84
CA LYS A 116 -11.60 18.75 2.59
C LYS A 116 -11.09 20.18 2.61
N ALA A 117 -9.79 20.38 2.58
CA ALA A 117 -9.15 21.68 2.72
C ALA A 117 -9.05 22.46 1.40
N VAL A 118 -9.24 21.80 0.25
CA VAL A 118 -9.10 22.43 -1.07
C VAL A 118 -10.43 22.98 -1.59
N LYS A 119 -10.37 24.02 -2.42
CA LYS A 119 -11.56 24.62 -3.06
C LYS A 119 -12.18 23.73 -4.13
N TRP A 120 -11.42 22.81 -4.69
CA TRP A 120 -11.89 21.91 -5.71
C TRP A 120 -13.12 21.11 -5.24
N ARG A 121 -14.19 21.11 -6.05
CA ARG A 121 -15.49 20.51 -5.71
C ARG A 121 -16.05 20.99 -4.36
N ASP A 122 -15.81 22.25 -3.99
CA ASP A 122 -16.24 22.87 -2.72
C ASP A 122 -15.78 22.06 -1.48
N GLY A 123 -14.56 21.49 -1.51
CA GLY A 123 -14.03 20.66 -0.43
C GLY A 123 -14.70 19.29 -0.29
N LYS A 124 -15.52 18.87 -1.25
CA LYS A 124 -16.27 17.59 -1.20
C LYS A 124 -15.72 16.51 -2.13
N GLY A 125 -14.59 16.77 -2.79
CA GLY A 125 -13.94 15.79 -3.66
C GLY A 125 -13.45 14.58 -2.88
N ASP A 126 -13.57 13.39 -3.48
CA ASP A 126 -13.03 12.13 -2.96
C ASP A 126 -12.58 11.26 -4.15
N ILE A 127 -11.30 11.38 -4.51
CA ILE A 127 -10.74 10.67 -5.67
C ILE A 127 -10.63 9.18 -5.40
N VAL A 128 -10.39 8.78 -4.15
CA VAL A 128 -10.36 7.37 -3.78
C VAL A 128 -11.74 6.73 -4.01
N ARG A 129 -12.80 7.43 -3.64
CA ARG A 129 -14.18 7.01 -3.90
C ARG A 129 -14.48 6.90 -5.38
N ASP A 130 -14.14 7.94 -6.15
CA ASP A 130 -14.35 7.97 -7.59
C ASP A 130 -13.63 6.81 -8.26
N PHE A 131 -12.35 6.58 -7.91
CA PHE A 131 -11.53 5.51 -8.46
C PHE A 131 -12.06 4.11 -8.13
N VAL A 132 -12.37 3.86 -6.86
CA VAL A 132 -12.91 2.55 -6.43
C VAL A 132 -14.23 2.24 -7.09
N ASN A 133 -15.11 3.24 -7.23
CA ASN A 133 -16.38 3.10 -7.95
C ASN A 133 -16.16 2.79 -9.44
N SER A 134 -15.22 3.47 -10.10
CA SER A 134 -14.84 3.19 -11.49
C SER A 134 -14.28 1.78 -11.64
N CYS A 135 -13.42 1.33 -10.73
CA CYS A 135 -12.90 -0.03 -10.74
C CYS A 135 -14.03 -1.07 -10.70
N ARG A 136 -14.96 -0.92 -9.77
CA ARG A 136 -16.12 -1.83 -9.65
C ARG A 136 -17.03 -1.79 -10.88
N LYS A 137 -17.30 -0.59 -11.39
CA LYS A 137 -18.13 -0.38 -12.59
C LYS A 137 -17.58 -1.13 -13.80
N TYR A 138 -16.27 -1.16 -13.97
CA TYR A 138 -15.63 -1.77 -15.14
C TYR A 138 -15.07 -3.17 -14.88
N GLY A 139 -15.25 -3.72 -13.67
CA GLY A 139 -14.80 -5.07 -13.33
C GLY A 139 -13.28 -5.20 -13.19
N VAL A 140 -12.60 -4.12 -12.79
CA VAL A 140 -11.19 -4.08 -12.40
C VAL A 140 -11.12 -4.08 -10.87
N GLN A 141 -10.21 -4.86 -10.29
CA GLN A 141 -10.09 -4.95 -8.83
C GLN A 141 -9.41 -3.69 -8.25
N PRO A 142 -10.01 -2.99 -7.26
CA PRO A 142 -9.45 -1.77 -6.70
C PRO A 142 -8.37 -2.06 -5.66
N GLY A 143 -7.17 -1.56 -5.89
CA GLY A 143 -6.08 -1.51 -4.92
C GLY A 143 -5.77 -0.07 -4.53
N ILE A 144 -5.11 0.11 -3.40
CA ILE A 144 -4.64 1.41 -2.93
C ILE A 144 -3.18 1.34 -2.51
N TYR A 145 -2.47 2.44 -2.71
CA TYR A 145 -1.13 2.69 -2.20
C TYR A 145 -1.23 3.76 -1.12
N VAL A 146 -0.51 3.57 -0.03
CA VAL A 146 -0.47 4.50 1.12
C VAL A 146 0.98 4.83 1.43
N GLY A 147 1.37 6.09 1.27
CA GLY A 147 2.70 6.58 1.64
C GLY A 147 2.82 6.76 3.16
N VAL A 148 3.65 5.93 3.80
CA VAL A 148 3.95 6.03 5.24
C VAL A 148 5.43 6.17 5.54
N ARG A 149 6.29 6.04 4.53
CA ARG A 149 7.74 6.11 4.70
C ARG A 149 8.25 7.55 4.73
N TRP A 150 7.58 8.42 3.99
CA TRP A 150 7.93 9.82 3.81
C TRP A 150 6.69 10.69 3.99
N ASN A 151 6.85 11.84 4.61
CA ASN A 151 5.80 12.85 4.70
C ASN A 151 6.45 14.24 4.81
N ALA A 152 6.53 14.95 3.69
CA ALA A 152 7.18 16.26 3.60
C ALA A 152 6.57 17.27 4.57
N LEU A 153 5.22 17.31 4.67
CA LEU A 153 4.51 18.23 5.55
C LEU A 153 4.88 18.05 7.02
N LEU A 154 5.08 16.80 7.44
CA LEU A 154 5.32 16.48 8.85
C LEU A 154 6.82 16.28 9.17
N GLY A 155 7.71 16.46 8.18
CA GLY A 155 9.12 16.20 8.33
C GLY A 155 9.40 14.77 8.79
N ILE A 156 8.80 13.82 8.09
CA ILE A 156 9.05 12.39 8.31
C ILE A 156 9.92 11.89 7.18
N HIS A 157 11.08 11.36 7.52
CA HIS A 157 12.05 10.88 6.58
C HIS A 157 12.42 9.43 6.90
N ASN A 158 12.14 8.53 5.97
CA ASN A 158 12.40 7.10 6.15
C ASN A 158 11.85 6.59 7.49
N PHE A 159 10.57 6.85 7.74
CA PHE A 159 9.78 6.54 8.95
C PHE A 159 10.10 7.37 10.19
N LYS A 160 11.14 8.22 10.18
CA LYS A 160 11.60 8.98 11.35
C LYS A 160 11.22 10.44 11.26
N ALA A 161 10.72 10.98 12.38
CA ALA A 161 10.54 12.41 12.55
C ALA A 161 11.90 13.11 12.62
N GLU A 162 12.04 14.20 11.87
CA GLU A 162 13.23 15.04 11.94
C GLU A 162 13.41 15.70 13.30
N GLY A 163 14.69 16.03 13.62
CA GLY A 163 15.08 16.73 14.83
C GLY A 163 15.31 15.79 16.00
N GLU A 164 15.47 16.40 17.16
CA GLU A 164 15.84 15.73 18.41
C GLU A 164 14.95 16.21 19.56
N GLY A 165 15.05 15.52 20.70
CA GLY A 165 14.36 15.87 21.94
C GLY A 165 12.87 15.52 21.94
N GLU A 166 12.17 16.04 22.96
CA GLU A 166 10.79 15.68 23.25
C GLU A 166 9.82 15.99 22.09
N PHE A 167 10.06 17.10 21.39
CA PHE A 167 9.21 17.47 20.27
C PHE A 167 9.27 16.46 19.11
N ALA A 168 10.46 15.96 18.77
CA ALA A 168 10.62 14.94 17.74
C ALA A 168 9.97 13.61 18.16
N VAL A 169 10.15 13.19 19.43
CA VAL A 169 9.51 11.98 19.99
C VAL A 169 7.99 12.06 19.96
N ASN A 170 7.43 13.20 20.36
CA ASN A 170 5.98 13.43 20.34
C ASN A 170 5.44 13.42 18.90
N ARG A 171 6.15 14.06 17.94
CA ARG A 171 5.79 14.06 16.53
C ARG A 171 5.84 12.65 15.93
N GLN A 172 6.87 11.86 16.25
CA GLN A 172 6.97 10.46 15.84
C GLN A 172 5.76 9.64 16.33
N THR A 173 5.44 9.75 17.61
CA THR A 173 4.31 9.04 18.21
C THR A 173 2.98 9.45 17.57
N TRP A 174 2.80 10.74 17.34
CA TRP A 174 1.60 11.26 16.69
C TRP A 174 1.51 10.79 15.24
N TYR A 175 2.61 10.80 14.49
CA TYR A 175 2.66 10.35 13.10
C TYR A 175 2.27 8.87 12.96
N LYS A 176 2.81 7.99 13.81
CA LYS A 176 2.40 6.58 13.80
C LYS A 176 0.90 6.42 13.96
N ARG A 177 0.31 7.09 14.97
CA ARG A 177 -1.13 7.08 15.21
C ARG A 177 -1.93 7.69 14.06
N LEU A 178 -1.43 8.75 13.43
CA LEU A 178 -2.05 9.35 12.25
C LEU A 178 -2.14 8.33 11.11
N CYS A 179 -1.04 7.65 10.79
CA CYS A 179 -1.00 6.61 9.76
C CYS A 179 -1.98 5.47 10.06
N GLU A 180 -2.01 4.97 11.29
CA GLU A 180 -2.92 3.91 11.73
C GLU A 180 -4.40 4.32 11.54
N ARG A 181 -4.75 5.54 11.90
CA ARG A 181 -6.11 6.08 11.72
C ARG A 181 -6.44 6.33 10.25
N MET A 182 -5.51 6.84 9.45
CA MET A 182 -5.67 6.99 8.00
C MET A 182 -5.93 5.64 7.32
N VAL A 183 -5.15 4.61 7.67
CA VAL A 183 -5.36 3.25 7.16
C VAL A 183 -6.70 2.70 7.62
N THR A 184 -7.13 2.98 8.85
CA THR A 184 -8.47 2.60 9.34
C THR A 184 -9.58 3.23 8.48
N GLU A 185 -9.46 4.53 8.13
CA GLU A 185 -10.42 5.20 7.23
C GLU A 185 -10.49 4.52 5.88
N LEU A 186 -9.33 4.24 5.28
CA LEU A 186 -9.23 3.60 3.96
C LEU A 186 -9.80 2.17 3.98
N CYS A 187 -9.53 1.41 5.02
CA CYS A 187 -10.03 0.03 5.16
C CYS A 187 -11.54 -0.06 5.43
N THR A 188 -12.17 1.00 5.98
CA THR A 188 -13.58 0.95 6.42
C THR A 188 -14.54 1.69 5.51
N ARG A 189 -14.08 2.61 4.66
CA ARG A 189 -14.94 3.54 3.93
C ARG A 189 -15.21 3.17 2.48
N TYR A 190 -14.36 2.31 1.89
CA TYR A 190 -14.38 2.06 0.45
C TYR A 190 -14.80 0.64 0.06
N GLY A 191 -15.30 -0.17 1.03
CA GLY A 191 -15.65 -1.57 0.83
C GLY A 191 -14.42 -2.45 0.57
N ASP A 192 -14.60 -3.62 -0.03
CA ASP A 192 -13.52 -4.58 -0.24
C ASP A 192 -12.44 -4.04 -1.17
N LEU A 193 -11.20 -4.12 -0.72
CA LEU A 193 -10.01 -3.75 -1.47
C LEU A 193 -9.25 -5.01 -1.88
N TYR A 194 -8.71 -4.99 -3.09
CA TYR A 194 -7.89 -6.09 -3.61
C TYR A 194 -6.49 -6.10 -3.00
N MET A 195 -5.92 -4.89 -2.82
CA MET A 195 -4.55 -4.70 -2.38
C MET A 195 -4.41 -3.42 -1.57
N ILE A 196 -3.60 -3.48 -0.52
CA ILE A 196 -3.02 -2.31 0.15
C ILE A 196 -1.52 -2.40 0.04
N TRP A 197 -0.93 -1.38 -0.56
CA TRP A 197 0.49 -1.29 -0.83
C TRP A 197 1.14 -0.15 -0.05
N PHE A 198 2.07 -0.48 0.81
CA PHE A 198 2.97 0.46 1.48
C PHE A 198 4.32 0.40 0.76
N ASP A 199 4.63 1.40 -0.05
CA ASP A 199 5.89 1.43 -0.82
C ASP A 199 7.09 1.63 0.11
N GLY A 200 8.10 0.77 -0.06
CA GLY A 200 9.19 0.64 0.90
C GLY A 200 8.77 0.05 2.25
N GLY A 201 7.52 -0.42 2.36
CA GLY A 201 6.96 -1.05 3.55
C GLY A 201 6.31 -0.09 4.53
N ALA A 202 5.78 -0.65 5.60
CA ALA A 202 5.30 0.06 6.79
C ALA A 202 6.27 -0.03 7.97
N ASP A 203 7.45 -0.62 7.74
CA ASP A 203 8.53 -0.84 8.71
C ASP A 203 8.13 -1.70 9.92
N ASP A 204 8.92 -1.66 10.96
CA ASP A 204 8.70 -2.39 12.22
C ASP A 204 7.83 -1.55 13.18
N PRO A 205 6.61 -2.00 13.54
CA PRO A 205 5.77 -1.28 14.48
C PRO A 205 6.36 -1.19 15.89
N ARG A 206 7.31 -2.07 16.23
CA ARG A 206 8.04 -2.04 17.50
C ARG A 206 9.12 -0.94 17.54
N SER A 207 9.38 -0.31 16.42
CA SER A 207 10.36 0.76 16.22
C SER A 207 9.67 2.01 15.65
N ASP A 208 10.02 2.42 14.45
CA ASP A 208 9.58 3.68 13.83
C ASP A 208 8.31 3.55 12.97
N GLY A 209 7.95 2.35 12.53
CA GLY A 209 6.79 2.09 11.67
C GLY A 209 5.44 2.16 12.40
N PRO A 210 4.34 2.51 11.70
CA PRO A 210 2.99 2.40 12.22
C PRO A 210 2.51 0.94 12.29
N ASP A 211 1.66 0.60 13.24
CA ASP A 211 1.08 -0.74 13.39
C ASP A 211 -0.19 -0.91 12.54
N VAL A 212 0.00 -1.06 11.23
CA VAL A 212 -1.10 -1.11 10.25
C VAL A 212 -1.59 -2.51 9.92
N GLU A 213 -0.80 -3.55 10.14
CA GLU A 213 -1.18 -4.93 9.79
C GLU A 213 -2.42 -5.43 10.55
N PRO A 214 -2.56 -5.25 11.88
CA PRO A 214 -3.77 -5.64 12.59
C PRO A 214 -5.03 -4.94 12.09
N ILE A 215 -4.90 -3.69 11.62
CA ILE A 215 -6.00 -2.91 11.04
C ILE A 215 -6.46 -3.56 9.74
N VAL A 216 -5.52 -3.86 8.84
CA VAL A 216 -5.81 -4.50 7.57
C VAL A 216 -6.39 -5.90 7.79
N ASN A 217 -5.81 -6.69 8.69
CA ASN A 217 -6.32 -8.02 9.04
C ASN A 217 -7.77 -7.98 9.54
N LYS A 218 -8.11 -6.97 10.33
CA LYS A 218 -9.45 -6.81 10.91
C LYS A 218 -10.50 -6.38 9.89
N TYR A 219 -10.19 -5.39 9.07
CA TYR A 219 -11.19 -4.74 8.22
C TYR A 219 -11.14 -5.19 6.76
N GLN A 220 -10.02 -5.77 6.32
CA GLN A 220 -9.76 -6.22 4.95
C GLN A 220 -9.09 -7.60 4.94
N PRO A 221 -9.71 -8.65 5.51
CA PRO A 221 -9.05 -9.95 5.75
C PRO A 221 -8.64 -10.68 4.46
N ASN A 222 -9.25 -10.35 3.33
CA ASN A 222 -8.95 -10.94 2.02
C ASN A 222 -8.10 -10.02 1.13
N CYS A 223 -7.64 -8.89 1.65
CA CYS A 223 -6.82 -7.93 0.93
C CYS A 223 -5.36 -8.39 0.91
N LEU A 224 -4.70 -8.24 -0.23
CA LEU A 224 -3.25 -8.37 -0.31
C LEU A 224 -2.58 -7.25 0.46
N PHE A 225 -1.66 -7.60 1.35
CA PHE A 225 -0.88 -6.68 2.15
C PHE A 225 0.57 -6.66 1.67
N TYR A 226 1.07 -5.52 1.29
CA TYR A 226 2.46 -5.29 0.97
C TYR A 226 2.95 -3.98 1.57
N HIS A 227 3.93 -3.96 2.44
CA HIS A 227 4.43 -5.00 3.33
C HIS A 227 4.86 -4.35 4.65
N ASN A 228 5.17 -5.14 5.66
CA ASN A 228 5.96 -4.71 6.82
C ASN A 228 7.08 -5.73 7.05
N ILE A 229 7.75 -5.65 8.20
CA ILE A 229 8.84 -6.58 8.53
C ILE A 229 8.34 -8.02 8.74
N ASP A 230 7.09 -8.20 9.17
CA ASP A 230 6.54 -9.52 9.55
C ASP A 230 5.72 -10.17 8.43
N ARG A 231 5.18 -9.37 7.47
CA ARG A 231 4.28 -9.86 6.43
C ARG A 231 4.50 -9.19 5.07
N ALA A 232 4.58 -10.02 4.03
CA ALA A 232 4.45 -9.61 2.63
C ALA A 232 3.68 -10.71 1.88
N ASP A 233 2.50 -10.38 1.35
CA ASP A 233 1.68 -11.39 0.64
C ASP A 233 2.18 -11.65 -0.78
N PHE A 234 2.98 -10.77 -1.35
CA PHE A 234 3.65 -10.94 -2.65
C PHE A 234 5.03 -10.28 -2.64
N ARG A 235 5.82 -10.50 -3.67
CA ARG A 235 7.12 -9.85 -3.84
C ARG A 235 7.02 -8.75 -4.87
N TRP A 236 7.65 -7.64 -4.59
CA TRP A 236 7.95 -6.62 -5.58
C TRP A 236 9.25 -7.01 -6.30
N GLY A 237 9.12 -7.35 -7.59
CA GLY A 237 10.24 -7.89 -8.38
C GLY A 237 10.77 -6.92 -9.45
N GLY A 238 10.33 -5.67 -9.46
CA GLY A 238 10.71 -4.70 -10.47
C GLY A 238 11.76 -3.69 -10.01
N SER A 239 12.26 -2.91 -10.95
CA SER A 239 13.06 -1.73 -10.68
C SER A 239 12.55 -0.54 -11.50
N GLU A 240 12.75 0.68 -10.99
CA GLU A 240 12.38 1.92 -11.71
C GLU A 240 13.26 2.17 -12.95
N THR A 241 14.36 1.44 -13.08
CA THR A 241 15.24 1.46 -14.25
C THR A 241 14.78 0.53 -15.39
N GLY A 242 13.68 -0.21 -15.19
CA GLY A 242 13.14 -1.15 -16.18
C GLY A 242 13.88 -2.48 -16.29
N THR A 243 14.72 -2.80 -15.29
CA THR A 243 15.40 -4.10 -15.18
C THR A 243 14.72 -4.97 -14.12
N VAL A 244 14.69 -6.28 -14.33
CA VAL A 244 14.18 -7.28 -13.40
C VAL A 244 15.35 -8.00 -12.73
#